data_3a32a2602f2f302c3d593292797a7756
#
_entry.id   3a32a2602f2f302c3d593292797a7756
#
_cell.length_a   1.000
_cell.length_b   1.000
_cell.length_c   1.000
_cell.angle_alpha   90.00
_cell.angle_beta   90.00
_cell.angle_gamma   90.00
#
_symmetry.space_group_name_H-M   'P 1'
#
loop_
_entity.id
_entity.type
_entity.pdbx_description
1 polymer ?
#
loop_
_entity_poly.entity_id
_entity_poly.type
_entity_poly.pdbx_seq_one_letter_code
_entity_poly.pdbx_strand_id
1 'polypeptide(L)'
;LLLQNKLAYQKTYPVNTSDIKDCAGNSIGLLHSSVVGLPESISNNELVVNEILFNPLPEGVDYIELYNNSNKIGDLSKLYIANRNSTGNLTNTIPLSSGSYLFFPGDFLTFTENKKTVERQYAVKSPQWLIELPSMPSLPDDKGQLVLLNEQGLVVDEVPYDQQWHFALLA
;
A
#
# COMPACT_ATOMS: atom_id res chain seq x y z
N LEU A 1 15.61 -10.72 -18.48
CA LEU A 1 15.32 -9.66 -19.45
C LEU A 1 16.49 -8.69 -19.47
N LEU A 2 17.12 -8.47 -20.63
CA LEU A 2 18.14 -7.45 -20.80
C LEU A 2 17.50 -6.26 -21.53
N LEU A 3 17.53 -5.08 -20.89
CA LEU A 3 17.07 -3.85 -21.52
C LEU A 3 18.18 -3.25 -22.36
N GLN A 4 17.89 -2.84 -23.59
CA GLN A 4 18.85 -2.14 -24.46
C GLN A 4 19.17 -0.74 -23.96
N ASN A 5 18.19 -0.07 -23.35
CA ASN A 5 18.32 1.28 -22.80
C ASN A 5 18.05 1.27 -21.30
N LYS A 6 18.69 2.19 -20.57
CA LYS A 6 18.38 2.43 -19.16
C LYS A 6 16.97 3.01 -19.02
N LEU A 7 16.25 2.55 -17.99
CA LEU A 7 15.01 3.19 -17.59
C LEU A 7 15.31 4.59 -17.01
N ALA A 8 14.41 5.53 -17.22
CA ALA A 8 14.48 6.86 -16.64
C ALA A 8 13.59 6.95 -15.39
N TYR A 9 13.96 7.80 -14.45
CA TYR A 9 13.13 8.14 -13.29
C TYR A 9 11.82 8.82 -13.73
N GLN A 10 10.79 8.68 -12.92
CA GLN A 10 9.46 9.28 -13.14
C GLN A 10 8.83 8.88 -14.49
N LYS A 11 9.19 7.71 -14.99
CA LYS A 11 8.62 7.14 -16.21
C LYS A 11 8.14 5.71 -15.98
N THR A 12 6.97 5.44 -16.51
CA THR A 12 6.40 4.10 -16.58
C THR A 12 6.59 3.51 -17.96
N TYR A 13 6.86 2.21 -18.03
CA TYR A 13 7.09 1.48 -19.26
C TYR A 13 6.15 0.28 -19.32
N PRO A 14 5.26 0.19 -20.32
CA PRO A 14 4.46 -1.02 -20.50
C PRO A 14 5.36 -2.18 -20.97
N VAL A 15 5.19 -3.34 -20.34
CA VAL A 15 5.81 -4.60 -20.74
C VAL A 15 4.72 -5.50 -21.25
N ASN A 16 4.73 -5.76 -22.54
CA ASN A 16 3.77 -6.61 -23.20
C ASN A 16 4.40 -7.97 -23.52
N THR A 17 3.67 -9.04 -23.24
CA THR A 17 4.08 -10.38 -23.56
C THR A 17 3.03 -11.05 -24.44
N SER A 18 3.48 -11.69 -25.53
CA SER A 18 2.66 -12.46 -26.44
C SER A 18 3.36 -13.75 -26.80
N ASP A 19 2.61 -14.74 -27.26
CA ASP A 19 3.10 -16.01 -27.81
C ASP A 19 3.99 -16.84 -26.86
N ILE A 20 3.91 -16.59 -25.55
CA ILE A 20 4.60 -17.42 -24.54
C ILE A 20 3.83 -18.73 -24.42
N LYS A 21 4.58 -19.85 -24.48
CA LYS A 21 4.05 -21.20 -24.33
C LYS A 21 4.77 -21.93 -23.20
N ASP A 22 4.06 -22.83 -22.53
CA ASP A 22 4.68 -23.80 -21.63
C ASP A 22 5.40 -24.92 -22.40
N CYS A 23 6.07 -25.83 -21.66
CA CYS A 23 6.78 -26.96 -22.25
C CYS A 23 5.85 -27.96 -22.98
N ALA A 24 4.55 -27.93 -22.72
CA ALA A 24 3.55 -28.76 -23.39
C ALA A 24 2.94 -28.08 -24.63
N GLY A 25 3.33 -26.81 -24.90
CA GLY A 25 2.87 -26.02 -26.03
C GLY A 25 1.59 -25.22 -25.76
N ASN A 26 1.06 -25.21 -24.53
CA ASN A 26 -0.09 -24.38 -24.17
C ASN A 26 0.32 -22.90 -24.16
N SER A 27 -0.46 -22.06 -24.86
CA SER A 27 -0.21 -20.63 -24.90
C SER A 27 -0.69 -19.95 -23.62
N ILE A 28 0.03 -18.90 -23.17
CA ILE A 28 -0.41 -18.00 -22.10
C ILE A 28 -1.71 -17.25 -22.46
N GLY A 29 -2.14 -17.33 -23.73
CA GLY A 29 -3.33 -16.67 -24.25
C GLY A 29 -3.02 -15.34 -24.94
N LEU A 30 -4.00 -14.42 -24.89
CA LEU A 30 -3.88 -13.09 -25.49
C LEU A 30 -2.85 -12.24 -24.74
N LEU A 31 -2.49 -11.11 -25.34
CA LEU A 31 -1.55 -10.13 -24.82
C LEU A 31 -1.70 -9.86 -23.31
N HIS A 32 -0.68 -10.13 -22.54
CA HIS A 32 -0.57 -9.73 -21.14
C HIS A 32 0.29 -8.47 -21.04
N SER A 33 -0.23 -7.46 -20.37
CA SER A 33 0.45 -6.20 -20.14
C SER A 33 0.72 -6.01 -18.65
N SER A 34 1.92 -5.52 -18.35
CA SER A 34 2.31 -5.07 -17.00
C SER A 34 3.04 -3.73 -17.14
N VAL A 35 3.25 -3.05 -16.03
CA VAL A 35 3.95 -1.76 -16.01
C VAL A 35 5.19 -1.90 -15.11
N VAL A 36 6.30 -1.33 -15.57
CA VAL A 36 7.56 -1.27 -14.80
C VAL A 36 8.09 0.16 -14.77
N GLY A 37 8.96 0.44 -13.81
CA GLY A 37 9.65 1.72 -13.71
C GLY A 37 10.79 1.65 -12.70
N LEU A 38 11.57 2.73 -12.58
CA LEU A 38 12.62 2.82 -11.58
C LEU A 38 12.03 3.39 -10.28
N PRO A 39 12.12 2.66 -9.15
CA PRO A 39 11.71 3.22 -7.87
C PRO A 39 12.67 4.29 -7.39
N GLU A 40 12.11 5.27 -6.70
CA GLU A 40 12.82 6.40 -6.09
C GLU A 40 12.53 6.44 -4.59
N SER A 41 13.45 7.05 -3.83
CA SER A 41 13.24 7.28 -2.39
C SER A 41 12.09 8.26 -2.18
N ILE A 42 11.17 7.90 -1.31
CA ILE A 42 9.97 8.68 -0.99
C ILE A 42 10.29 9.64 0.17
N SER A 43 9.86 10.87 0.02
CA SER A 43 10.02 11.95 0.98
C SER A 43 8.69 12.36 1.60
N ASN A 44 8.73 13.31 2.54
CA ASN A 44 7.54 13.82 3.23
C ASN A 44 6.47 14.33 2.25
N ASN A 45 5.20 13.97 2.51
CA ASN A 45 4.00 14.27 1.72
C ASN A 45 3.97 13.72 0.27
N GLU A 46 4.93 12.89 -0.13
CA GLU A 46 4.91 12.24 -1.44
C GLU A 46 4.00 11.01 -1.49
N LEU A 47 3.87 10.30 -0.36
CA LEU A 47 2.78 9.35 -0.12
C LEU A 47 1.98 9.85 1.08
N VAL A 48 0.68 9.66 1.04
CA VAL A 48 -0.21 10.10 2.12
C VAL A 48 -1.11 8.95 2.57
N VAL A 49 -1.43 8.94 3.85
CA VAL A 49 -2.49 8.10 4.41
C VAL A 49 -3.81 8.70 3.99
N ASN A 50 -4.52 8.02 3.08
CA ASN A 50 -5.77 8.51 2.51
C ASN A 50 -6.98 8.12 3.34
N GLU A 51 -6.98 6.90 3.90
CA GLU A 51 -8.06 6.39 4.73
C GLU A 51 -7.53 5.48 5.83
N ILE A 52 -8.16 5.53 7.00
CA ILE A 52 -7.93 4.62 8.13
C ILE A 52 -9.28 4.09 8.60
N LEU A 53 -9.49 2.78 8.50
CA LEU A 53 -10.58 2.09 9.19
C LEU A 53 -10.03 1.51 10.48
N PHE A 54 -10.34 2.13 11.61
CA PHE A 54 -9.88 1.75 12.95
C PHE A 54 -11.02 1.29 13.88
N ASN A 55 -12.25 1.29 13.40
CA ASN A 55 -13.43 0.77 14.09
C ASN A 55 -14.29 0.00 13.09
N PRO A 56 -13.89 -1.21 12.70
CA PRO A 56 -14.58 -2.01 11.69
C PRO A 56 -15.91 -2.53 12.22
N LEU A 57 -16.75 -3.03 11.32
CA LEU A 57 -17.97 -3.77 11.68
C LEU A 57 -17.61 -4.97 12.56
N PRO A 58 -18.56 -5.50 13.39
CA PRO A 58 -18.31 -6.69 14.21
C PRO A 58 -17.68 -7.83 13.40
N GLU A 59 -16.69 -8.50 13.97
CA GLU A 59 -15.85 -9.53 13.31
C GLU A 59 -15.04 -9.00 12.09
N GLY A 60 -14.95 -7.69 11.94
CA GLY A 60 -14.15 -7.04 10.93
C GLY A 60 -12.66 -6.96 11.29
N VAL A 61 -11.91 -6.40 10.38
CA VAL A 61 -10.48 -6.09 10.57
C VAL A 61 -10.21 -4.67 10.10
N ASP A 62 -9.21 -4.06 10.71
CA ASP A 62 -8.75 -2.74 10.33
C ASP A 62 -8.13 -2.74 8.94
N TYR A 63 -8.12 -1.57 8.31
CA TYR A 63 -7.31 -1.32 7.13
C TYR A 63 -6.81 0.12 7.09
N ILE A 64 -5.76 0.33 6.32
CA ILE A 64 -5.28 1.65 5.93
C ILE A 64 -5.19 1.71 4.41
N GLU A 65 -5.48 2.86 3.84
CA GLU A 65 -5.26 3.13 2.42
C GLU A 65 -4.22 4.23 2.26
N LEU A 66 -3.23 3.98 1.40
CA LEU A 66 -2.21 4.93 1.00
C LEU A 66 -2.47 5.40 -0.42
N TYR A 67 -2.17 6.66 -0.67
CA TYR A 67 -2.21 7.29 -1.98
C TYR A 67 -0.84 7.83 -2.37
N ASN A 68 -0.38 7.53 -3.59
CA ASN A 68 0.85 8.12 -4.12
C ASN A 68 0.56 9.48 -4.75
N ASN A 69 0.79 10.54 -3.96
CA ASN A 69 0.57 11.95 -4.32
C ASN A 69 1.75 12.57 -5.08
N SER A 70 2.73 11.77 -5.48
CA SER A 70 3.96 12.25 -6.14
C SER A 70 4.03 11.84 -7.60
N ASN A 71 5.08 12.29 -8.30
CA ASN A 71 5.45 11.82 -9.62
C ASN A 71 6.45 10.64 -9.58
N LYS A 72 6.84 10.20 -8.37
CA LYS A 72 7.81 9.13 -8.16
C LYS A 72 7.15 7.76 -8.09
N ILE A 73 7.88 6.76 -8.51
CA ILE A 73 7.49 5.36 -8.29
C ILE A 73 8.11 4.94 -6.96
N GLY A 74 7.28 4.62 -5.97
CA GLY A 74 7.72 4.08 -4.69
C GLY A 74 8.00 2.58 -4.78
N ASP A 75 8.78 2.06 -3.82
CA ASP A 75 8.92 0.62 -3.59
C ASP A 75 8.43 0.31 -2.17
N LEU A 76 7.35 -0.46 -2.05
CA LEU A 76 6.76 -0.81 -0.75
C LEU A 76 7.74 -1.53 0.19
N SER A 77 8.74 -2.25 -0.35
CA SER A 77 9.76 -2.92 0.47
C SER A 77 10.67 -1.94 1.24
N LYS A 78 10.61 -0.66 0.89
CA LYS A 78 11.35 0.45 1.50
C LYS A 78 10.47 1.37 2.33
N LEU A 79 9.23 0.98 2.56
CA LEU A 79 8.25 1.75 3.30
C LEU A 79 7.77 0.96 4.51
N TYR A 80 7.51 1.67 5.60
CA TYR A 80 7.12 1.09 6.87
C TYR A 80 5.94 1.87 7.45
N ILE A 81 5.05 1.18 8.13
CA ILE A 81 4.02 1.77 8.97
C ILE A 81 4.35 1.51 10.44
N ALA A 82 4.00 2.46 11.29
CA ALA A 82 4.23 2.40 12.73
C ALA A 82 3.16 3.17 13.48
N ASN A 83 3.06 2.94 14.79
CA ASN A 83 2.36 3.84 15.69
C ASN A 83 3.31 4.83 16.33
N ARG A 84 2.80 6.00 16.73
CA ARG A 84 3.48 6.87 17.68
C ARG A 84 2.75 6.85 19.02
N ASN A 85 3.46 6.51 20.07
CA ASN A 85 2.90 6.50 21.41
C ASN A 85 2.82 7.91 22.04
N SER A 86 2.18 8.02 23.19
CA SER A 86 2.00 9.30 23.91
C SER A 86 3.30 9.98 24.36
N THR A 87 4.42 9.26 24.38
CA THR A 87 5.76 9.81 24.67
C THR A 87 6.53 10.23 23.41
N GLY A 88 5.89 10.11 22.23
CA GLY A 88 6.47 10.51 20.95
C GLY A 88 7.33 9.44 20.26
N ASN A 89 7.47 8.25 20.87
CA ASN A 89 8.28 7.17 20.30
C ASN A 89 7.51 6.36 19.27
N LEU A 90 8.22 5.92 18.22
CA LEU A 90 7.69 4.94 17.26
C LEU A 90 7.61 3.56 17.89
N THR A 91 6.51 2.86 17.64
CA THR A 91 6.26 1.49 18.10
C THR A 91 5.63 0.69 16.97
N ASN A 92 5.73 -0.66 17.04
CA ASN A 92 5.10 -1.57 16.08
C ASN A 92 5.42 -1.22 14.62
N THR A 93 6.70 -0.97 14.32
CA THR A 93 7.14 -0.67 12.95
C THR A 93 7.10 -1.94 12.10
N ILE A 94 6.33 -1.90 11.00
CA ILE A 94 6.04 -3.04 10.12
C ILE A 94 6.34 -2.64 8.69
N PRO A 95 7.09 -3.46 7.90
CA PRO A 95 7.31 -3.20 6.48
C PRO A 95 6.02 -3.42 5.68
N LEU A 96 5.77 -2.59 4.67
CA LEU A 96 4.61 -2.71 3.79
C LEU A 96 4.72 -3.85 2.78
N SER A 97 5.92 -4.36 2.53
CA SER A 97 6.16 -5.55 1.70
C SER A 97 7.46 -6.23 2.08
N SER A 98 7.50 -7.56 1.94
CA SER A 98 8.74 -8.36 2.10
C SER A 98 9.59 -8.41 0.83
N GLY A 99 9.06 -7.97 -0.31
CA GLY A 99 9.74 -7.94 -1.60
C GLY A 99 9.42 -6.65 -2.35
N SER A 100 10.16 -6.36 -3.43
CA SER A 100 9.90 -5.16 -4.23
C SER A 100 8.49 -5.20 -4.82
N TYR A 101 7.73 -4.16 -4.56
CA TYR A 101 6.40 -3.92 -5.13
C TYR A 101 6.28 -2.44 -5.48
N LEU A 102 6.10 -2.14 -6.76
CA LEU A 102 6.08 -0.77 -7.26
C LEU A 102 4.74 -0.09 -6.98
N PHE A 103 4.81 1.09 -6.40
CA PHE A 103 3.68 1.95 -6.10
C PHE A 103 3.72 3.17 -7.02
N PHE A 104 2.89 3.15 -8.07
CA PHE A 104 2.94 4.15 -9.14
C PHE A 104 2.25 5.46 -8.75
N PRO A 105 2.62 6.59 -9.39
CA PRO A 105 1.95 7.88 -9.23
C PRO A 105 0.44 7.79 -9.47
N GLY A 106 -0.34 8.32 -8.53
CA GLY A 106 -1.79 8.34 -8.61
C GLY A 106 -2.49 7.04 -8.19
N ASP A 107 -1.74 5.99 -7.85
CA ASP A 107 -2.33 4.74 -7.36
C ASP A 107 -2.76 4.85 -5.90
N PHE A 108 -3.74 4.00 -5.55
CA PHE A 108 -4.18 3.73 -4.19
C PHE A 108 -3.86 2.29 -3.83
N LEU A 109 -3.36 2.04 -2.63
CA LEU A 109 -3.13 0.69 -2.11
C LEU A 109 -3.69 0.59 -0.70
N THR A 110 -4.51 -0.43 -0.47
CA THR A 110 -5.13 -0.71 0.82
C THR A 110 -4.42 -1.88 1.49
N PHE A 111 -4.12 -1.76 2.78
CA PHE A 111 -3.40 -2.76 3.57
C PHE A 111 -4.26 -3.23 4.73
N THR A 112 -4.30 -4.54 4.98
CA THR A 112 -5.08 -5.17 6.04
C THR A 112 -4.43 -6.49 6.46
N GLU A 113 -4.80 -7.04 7.64
CA GLU A 113 -4.36 -8.38 8.05
C GLU A 113 -5.19 -9.51 7.44
N ASN A 114 -6.40 -9.22 6.94
CA ASN A 114 -7.28 -10.23 6.38
C ASN A 114 -8.12 -9.69 5.21
N LYS A 115 -7.57 -9.86 4.03
CA LYS A 115 -8.19 -9.45 2.78
C LYS A 115 -9.61 -10.00 2.59
N LYS A 116 -9.82 -11.29 2.90
CA LYS A 116 -11.12 -11.96 2.73
C LYS A 116 -12.20 -11.35 3.62
N THR A 117 -11.83 -10.93 4.83
CA THR A 117 -12.77 -10.27 5.74
C THR A 117 -13.18 -8.91 5.21
N VAL A 118 -12.24 -8.12 4.70
CA VAL A 118 -12.54 -6.82 4.06
C VAL A 118 -13.45 -7.02 2.83
N GLU A 119 -13.11 -7.95 1.94
CA GLU A 119 -13.92 -8.27 0.74
C GLU A 119 -15.34 -8.74 1.08
N ARG A 120 -15.52 -9.42 2.21
CA ARG A 120 -16.83 -9.88 2.67
C ARG A 120 -17.70 -8.75 3.21
N GLN A 121 -17.11 -7.78 3.91
CA GLN A 121 -17.85 -6.74 4.63
C GLN A 121 -18.02 -5.46 3.82
N TYR A 122 -17.12 -5.19 2.87
CA TYR A 122 -17.10 -3.95 2.10
C TYR A 122 -17.08 -4.21 0.60
N ALA A 123 -17.64 -3.29 -0.17
CA ALA A 123 -17.68 -3.36 -1.63
C ALA A 123 -16.31 -3.02 -2.25
N VAL A 124 -15.39 -3.97 -2.27
CA VAL A 124 -14.05 -3.79 -2.83
C VAL A 124 -14.13 -3.82 -4.36
N LYS A 125 -13.95 -2.67 -5.01
CA LYS A 125 -13.99 -2.56 -6.49
C LYS A 125 -12.74 -3.10 -7.17
N SER A 126 -11.59 -3.03 -6.51
CA SER A 126 -10.28 -3.35 -7.07
C SER A 126 -9.48 -4.28 -6.13
N PRO A 127 -9.85 -5.57 -6.02
CA PRO A 127 -9.23 -6.49 -5.08
C PRO A 127 -7.72 -6.69 -5.26
N GLN A 128 -7.20 -6.42 -6.47
CA GLN A 128 -5.76 -6.50 -6.77
C GLN A 128 -4.93 -5.43 -6.05
N TRP A 129 -5.55 -4.35 -5.59
CA TRP A 129 -4.90 -3.26 -4.84
C TRP A 129 -5.11 -3.37 -3.32
N LEU A 130 -5.79 -4.43 -2.88
CA LEU A 130 -5.90 -4.80 -1.48
C LEU A 130 -4.79 -5.79 -1.13
N ILE A 131 -3.86 -5.38 -0.28
CA ILE A 131 -2.66 -6.13 0.11
C ILE A 131 -2.84 -6.68 1.52
N GLU A 132 -2.62 -7.99 1.67
CA GLU A 132 -2.62 -8.62 2.98
C GLU A 132 -1.22 -8.55 3.60
N LEU A 133 -1.13 -7.99 4.80
CA LEU A 133 0.09 -7.96 5.60
C LEU A 133 0.03 -9.06 6.67
N PRO A 134 1.17 -9.66 7.05
CA PRO A 134 1.21 -10.66 8.13
C PRO A 134 0.86 -10.08 9.50
N SER A 135 0.96 -8.77 9.66
CA SER A 135 0.51 -8.01 10.84
C SER A 135 0.32 -6.54 10.48
N MET A 136 -0.49 -5.84 11.28
CA MET A 136 -0.71 -4.39 11.20
C MET A 136 -0.28 -3.73 12.51
N PRO A 137 0.10 -2.43 12.52
CA PRO A 137 0.15 -1.70 13.77
C PRO A 137 -1.24 -1.67 14.41
N SER A 138 -1.30 -1.70 15.74
CA SER A 138 -2.59 -1.61 16.43
C SER A 138 -3.26 -0.29 16.11
N LEU A 139 -4.55 -0.33 15.73
CA LEU A 139 -5.37 0.85 15.50
C LEU A 139 -6.49 0.89 16.53
N PRO A 140 -6.26 1.41 17.76
CA PRO A 140 -7.29 1.50 18.80
C PRO A 140 -8.53 2.28 18.34
N ASP A 141 -9.74 1.80 18.72
CA ASP A 141 -11.02 2.36 18.28
C ASP A 141 -11.27 3.78 18.78
N ASP A 142 -10.59 4.20 19.85
CA ASP A 142 -10.78 5.53 20.46
C ASP A 142 -9.91 6.60 19.82
N LYS A 143 -8.61 6.36 19.70
CA LYS A 143 -7.64 7.30 19.10
C LYS A 143 -6.28 6.65 18.91
N GLY A 144 -5.53 7.18 17.96
CA GLY A 144 -4.16 6.75 17.70
C GLY A 144 -3.40 7.74 16.84
N GLN A 145 -2.20 7.36 16.48
CA GLN A 145 -1.34 8.12 15.58
C GLN A 145 -0.57 7.14 14.70
N LEU A 146 -0.94 7.12 13.42
CA LEU A 146 -0.32 6.29 12.39
C LEU A 146 0.81 7.08 11.72
N VAL A 147 1.95 6.43 11.51
CA VAL A 147 3.13 7.03 10.89
C VAL A 147 3.59 6.19 9.72
N LEU A 148 3.77 6.81 8.57
CA LEU A 148 4.40 6.23 7.39
C LEU A 148 5.87 6.67 7.35
N LEU A 149 6.78 5.72 7.17
CA LEU A 149 8.23 5.95 7.18
C LEU A 149 8.87 5.42 5.90
N ASN A 150 9.96 6.06 5.49
CA ASN A 150 10.82 5.52 4.43
C ASN A 150 11.96 4.65 5.00
N GLU A 151 12.83 4.13 4.13
CA GLU A 151 13.94 3.26 4.47
C GLU A 151 15.02 3.92 5.35
N GLN A 152 15.06 5.26 5.44
CA GLN A 152 15.93 6.00 6.35
C GLN A 152 15.28 6.24 7.73
N GLY A 153 14.03 5.78 7.92
CA GLY A 153 13.26 6.06 9.13
C GLY A 153 12.73 7.49 9.22
N LEU A 154 12.74 8.22 8.10
CA LEU A 154 12.18 9.57 8.03
C LEU A 154 10.66 9.49 7.81
N VAL A 155 9.93 10.40 8.46
CA VAL A 155 8.48 10.49 8.33
C VAL A 155 8.11 10.94 6.92
N VAL A 156 7.32 10.11 6.26
CA VAL A 156 6.71 10.40 4.96
C VAL A 156 5.35 11.07 5.15
N ASP A 157 4.53 10.48 6.04
CA ASP A 157 3.25 11.06 6.46
C ASP A 157 2.92 10.62 7.89
N GLU A 158 2.12 11.41 8.59
CA GLU A 158 1.73 11.13 9.97
C GLU A 158 0.34 11.66 10.25
N VAL A 159 -0.57 10.76 10.66
CA VAL A 159 -1.99 11.07 10.84
C VAL A 159 -2.44 10.69 12.25
N PRO A 160 -2.74 11.67 13.11
CA PRO A 160 -3.50 11.42 14.32
C PRO A 160 -4.96 11.17 13.95
N TYR A 161 -5.60 10.18 14.56
CA TYR A 161 -7.02 9.90 14.37
C TYR A 161 -7.73 9.78 15.73
N ASP A 162 -9.05 10.02 15.73
CA ASP A 162 -9.89 10.05 16.93
C ASP A 162 -11.29 9.50 16.60
N GLN A 163 -11.94 8.85 17.56
CA GLN A 163 -13.30 8.31 17.40
C GLN A 163 -14.34 9.37 16.99
N GLN A 164 -14.08 10.66 17.22
CA GLN A 164 -14.95 11.75 16.79
C GLN A 164 -14.99 11.93 15.27
N TRP A 165 -14.11 11.27 14.52
CA TRP A 165 -14.17 11.25 13.05
C TRP A 165 -15.34 10.43 12.51
N HIS A 166 -15.90 9.52 13.33
CA HIS A 166 -17.10 8.78 12.97
C HIS A 166 -18.34 9.64 13.16
N PHE A 167 -19.14 9.79 12.10
CA PHE A 167 -20.45 10.41 12.22
C PHE A 167 -21.38 9.51 13.05
N ALA A 168 -22.06 10.11 14.04
CA ALA A 168 -23.02 9.42 14.90
C ALA A 168 -24.20 8.74 14.17
N LEU A 169 -24.39 9.01 12.88
CA LEU A 169 -25.40 8.38 12.02
C LEU A 169 -25.00 6.99 11.49
N LEU A 170 -23.78 6.55 11.76
CA LEU A 170 -23.27 5.23 11.34
C LEU A 170 -23.06 4.26 12.52
N ALA A 171 -23.47 4.67 13.71
CA ALA A 171 -23.41 3.85 14.93
C ALA A 171 -24.73 3.06 15.16
#